data_82718db880f038db7624938353c6b698
#
_entry.id   82718db880f038db7624938353c6b698
#
_cell.length_a   1.000
_cell.length_b   1.000
_cell.length_c   1.000
_cell.angle_alpha   90.00
_cell.angle_beta   90.00
_cell.angle_gamma   90.00
#
_symmetry.space_group_name_H-M   'P 1'
#
loop_
_entity.id
_entity.type
_entity.pdbx_description
1 polymer ?
#
loop_
_entity_poly.entity_id
_entity_poly.type
_entity_poly.pdbx_seq_one_letter_code
_entity_poly.pdbx_strand_id
1 'polypeptide(L)' 'MDATGENQAKSIRAFLSDGPMRGSGVGVEPVEGRPPKTIDVPSPDGPTYRYCLAEWVQKGNVAEYTFLYAV' A
#
# COMPACT_ATOMS: atom_id res chain seq x y z
N MET A 1 2.14 -4.07 26.26
CA MET A 1 2.23 -3.69 25.75
C MET A 1 1.94 -3.21 25.06
N ASP A 2 1.62 -3.12 24.89
CA ASP A 2 1.61 -2.73 24.34
C ASP A 2 1.43 -1.78 23.47
N ALA A 3 1.66 -0.88 23.53
CA ALA A 3 1.81 0.26 22.60
C ALA A 3 2.12 -0.17 21.22
N THR A 4 2.74 -1.24 21.13
CA THR A 4 3.07 -1.83 19.85
C THR A 4 1.83 -2.03 19.00
N GLY A 5 0.77 -2.46 19.63
CA GLY A 5 -0.46 -2.67 18.90
C GLY A 5 -1.00 -1.40 18.32
N GLU A 6 -0.80 -0.31 19.01
CA GLU A 6 -1.27 0.96 18.52
C GLU A 6 -0.57 1.36 17.24
N ASN A 7 0.72 1.17 17.20
CA ASN A 7 1.47 1.55 16.03
C ASN A 7 1.03 0.76 14.83
N GLN A 8 0.78 -0.51 15.05
CA GLN A 8 0.36 -1.34 13.94
C GLN A 8 -1.01 -0.96 13.43
N ALA A 9 -1.85 -0.49 14.32
CA ALA A 9 -3.18 -0.08 13.91
C ALA A 9 -3.15 1.09 12.95
N LYS A 10 -2.05 1.81 12.88
CA LYS A 10 -1.96 2.95 12.00
C LYS A 10 -1.50 2.59 10.61
N SER A 11 -1.06 1.37 10.42
CA SER A 11 -0.66 0.94 9.09
C SER A 11 -1.88 0.75 8.22
N ILE A 12 -1.72 1.05 6.96
CA ILE A 12 -2.76 0.86 5.96
C ILE A 12 -2.33 -0.28 5.07
N ARG A 13 -3.25 -1.20 4.80
CA ARG A 13 -2.94 -2.30 3.90
C ARG A 13 -3.24 -1.87 2.48
N ALA A 14 -2.23 -1.90 1.65
CA ALA A 14 -2.38 -1.57 0.24
C ALA A 14 -2.55 -2.86 -0.54
N PHE A 15 -3.63 -2.94 -1.30
CA PHE A 15 -3.92 -4.08 -2.15
C PHE A 15 -3.63 -3.69 -3.59
N LEU A 16 -2.76 -4.45 -4.24
CA LEU A 16 -2.35 -4.17 -5.62
C LEU A 16 -3.30 -4.91 -6.54
N SER A 17 -4.17 -4.17 -7.21
CA SER A 17 -5.28 -4.79 -7.92
C SER A 17 -4.93 -5.22 -9.33
N ASP A 18 -3.82 -4.71 -9.88
CA ASP A 18 -3.42 -5.12 -11.22
C ASP A 18 -1.91 -4.98 -11.36
N GLY A 19 -1.41 -5.15 -12.58
CA GLY A 19 0.00 -5.00 -12.88
C GLY A 19 0.80 -6.20 -12.46
N PRO A 20 2.13 -6.05 -12.45
CA PRO A 20 3.02 -7.20 -12.19
C PRO A 20 2.88 -7.80 -10.80
N MET A 21 2.42 -7.01 -9.83
CA MET A 21 2.31 -7.48 -8.44
C MET A 21 0.85 -7.73 -8.06
N ARG A 22 0.00 -7.95 -9.04
CA ARG A 22 -1.43 -8.11 -8.80
C ARG A 22 -1.68 -9.17 -7.74
N GLY A 23 -2.59 -8.87 -6.83
CA GLY A 23 -2.97 -9.80 -5.78
C GLY A 23 -2.14 -9.68 -4.53
N SER A 24 -1.10 -8.86 -4.56
CA SER A 24 -0.24 -8.70 -3.39
C SER A 24 -0.80 -7.64 -2.46
N GLY A 25 -0.48 -7.78 -1.19
CA GLY A 25 -0.80 -6.78 -0.19
C GLY A 25 0.48 -6.32 0.47
N VAL A 26 0.60 -5.01 0.64
CA VAL A 26 1.76 -4.45 1.33
C VAL A 26 1.28 -3.46 2.36
N GLY A 27 2.02 -3.33 3.44
CA GLY A 27 1.72 -2.34 4.45
C GLY A 27 2.33 -1.01 4.06
N VAL A 28 1.57 0.05 4.18
CA VAL A 28 2.08 1.39 3.89
C VAL A 28 1.78 2.28 5.09
N GLU A 29 2.64 3.25 5.28
CA GLU A 29 2.45 4.19 6.37
C GLU A 29 1.60 5.34 5.89
N PRO A 30 0.63 5.74 6.69
CA PRO A 30 -0.21 6.87 6.30
C PRO A 30 0.58 8.17 6.25
N VAL A 31 0.17 9.03 5.35
CA VAL A 31 0.69 10.38 5.25
C VAL A 31 -0.44 11.30 5.66
N GLU A 32 -0.28 11.93 6.81
CA GLU A 32 -1.34 12.79 7.36
C GLU A 32 -2.66 12.05 7.50
N GLY A 33 -2.57 10.80 7.95
CA GLY A 33 -3.76 10.01 8.20
C GLY A 33 -4.38 9.39 6.98
N ARG A 34 -3.75 9.49 5.83
CA ARG A 34 -4.29 8.99 4.57
C ARG A 34 -3.29 8.10 3.88
N PRO A 35 -3.74 7.20 3.02
CA PRO A 35 -2.79 6.43 2.22
C PRO A 35 -2.07 7.34 1.24
N PRO A 36 -0.79 7.09 0.98
CA PRO A 36 -0.06 7.90 0.02
C PRO A 36 -0.64 7.76 -1.38
N LYS A 37 -0.51 8.81 -2.16
CA LYS A 37 -1.05 8.80 -3.52
C LYS A 37 -0.34 7.83 -4.42
N THR A 38 0.95 7.66 -4.23
CA THR A 38 1.73 6.70 -4.99
C THR A 38 2.63 5.94 -4.04
N ILE A 39 2.92 4.69 -4.40
CA ILE A 39 3.84 3.87 -3.66
C ILE A 39 4.75 3.16 -4.63
N ASP A 40 5.97 2.90 -4.19
CA ASP A 40 6.95 2.15 -4.97
C ASP A 40 7.13 0.81 -4.30
N VAL A 41 6.87 -0.25 -5.04
CA VAL A 41 6.88 -1.60 -4.51
C VAL A 41 8.04 -2.36 -5.14
N PRO A 42 9.09 -2.66 -4.38
CA PRO A 42 10.19 -3.46 -4.92
C PRO A 42 9.72 -4.91 -5.11
N SER A 43 10.11 -5.49 -6.22
CA SER A 43 9.78 -6.87 -6.48
C SER A 43 10.97 -7.76 -6.15
N PRO A 44 10.71 -9.05 -5.90
CA PRO A 44 11.82 -9.97 -5.63
C PRO A 44 12.75 -10.12 -6.80
N ASP A 45 12.28 -9.82 -8.01
CA ASP A 45 13.10 -10.00 -9.20
C ASP A 45 13.97 -8.80 -9.51
N GLY A 46 13.86 -7.73 -8.74
CA GLY A 46 14.71 -6.58 -8.90
C GLY A 46 14.02 -5.30 -9.29
N PRO A 47 13.10 -5.31 -10.24
CA PRO A 47 12.44 -4.05 -10.61
C PRO A 47 11.59 -3.51 -9.48
N THR A 48 11.44 -2.20 -9.48
CA THR A 48 10.52 -1.52 -8.57
C THR A 48 9.35 -1.01 -9.39
N TYR A 49 8.15 -1.25 -8.91
CA TYR A 49 6.94 -0.88 -9.63
C TYR A 49 6.21 0.21 -8.89
N ARG A 50 5.75 1.21 -9.62
CA ARG A 50 5.02 2.33 -9.03
C ARG A 50 3.54 2.12 -9.22
N TYR A 51 2.81 2.27 -8.11
CA TYR A 51 1.37 2.12 -8.08
C TYR A 51 0.74 3.41 -7.58
N CYS A 52 -0.48 3.68 -7.99
CA CYS A 52 -1.19 4.86 -7.51
C CYS A 52 -2.48 4.45 -6.83
N LEU A 53 -2.86 5.28 -5.88
CA LEU A 53 -4.06 5.06 -5.08
C LEU A 53 -5.29 5.17 -5.96
N ALA A 54 -6.13 4.16 -5.93
CA ALA A 54 -7.39 4.16 -6.66
C ALA A 54 -8.56 4.38 -5.73
N GLU A 55 -8.55 3.72 -4.57
CA GLU A 55 -9.66 3.83 -3.65
C GLU A 55 -9.18 3.53 -2.24
N TRP A 56 -9.78 4.20 -1.27
CA TRP A 56 -9.42 4.01 0.13
C TRP A 56 -10.68 3.69 0.91
N VAL A 57 -10.70 2.50 1.49
CA VAL A 57 -11.80 2.07 2.35
C VAL A 57 -11.38 2.31 3.78
N GLN A 58 -11.83 3.42 4.36
CA GLN A 58 -11.37 3.81 5.69
C GLN A 58 -11.75 2.80 6.74
N LYS A 59 -12.93 2.23 6.59
CA LYS A 59 -13.45 1.35 7.61
C LYS A 59 -12.56 0.16 7.86
N GLY A 60 -12.02 -0.43 6.81
CA GLY A 60 -11.13 -1.57 6.96
C GLY A 60 -9.67 -1.20 6.90
N ASN A 61 -9.40 0.08 6.77
CA ASN A 61 -8.03 0.57 6.65
C ASN A 61 -7.29 -0.10 5.49
N VAL A 62 -8.00 -0.24 4.38
CA VAL A 62 -7.50 -0.90 3.19
C VAL A 62 -7.56 0.09 2.03
N ALA A 63 -6.48 0.15 1.27
CA ALA A 63 -6.42 1.01 0.10
C ALA A 63 -6.16 0.15 -1.12
N GLU A 64 -6.83 0.45 -2.22
CA GLU A 64 -6.61 -0.24 -3.47
C GLU A 64 -5.71 0.60 -4.35
N TYR A 65 -4.70 -0.03 -4.91
CA TYR A 65 -3.72 0.64 -5.76
C TYR A 65 -3.70 -0.01 -7.13
N THR A 66 -3.50 0.80 -8.15
CA THR A 66 -3.40 0.32 -9.52
C THR A 66 -2.02 0.65 -10.08
N PHE A 67 -1.58 -0.18 -11.01
CA PHE A 67 -0.23 -0.10 -11.56
C PHE A 67 -0.06 1.11 -12.45
N LEU A 68 1.06 1.79 -12.31
CA LEU A 68 1.43 2.90 -13.19
C LEU A 68 2.53 2.48 -14.16
N TYR A 69 3.71 2.19 -13.64
CA TYR A 69 4.84 1.83 -14.49
C TYR A 69 5.98 1.34 -13.61
N ALA A 70 6.98 0.74 -14.26
CA ALA A 70 8.19 0.33 -13.56
C ALA A 70 9.09 1.55 -13.40
N VAL A 71 9.70 1.64 -12.24
CA VAL A 71 10.55 2.78 -11.92
C VAL A 71 11.99 2.50 -12.30
#